data_961f5c10ebba6d3ffa956e3e987abd18
#
_entry.id   961f5c10ebba6d3ffa956e3e987abd18
#
_cell.length_a   1.000
_cell.length_b   1.000
_cell.length_c   1.000
_cell.angle_alpha   90.00
_cell.angle_beta   90.00
_cell.angle_gamma   90.00
#
_symmetry.space_group_name_H-M   'P 1'
#
loop_
_entity.id
_entity.type
_entity.pdbx_description
1 polymer ?
#
loop_
_entity_poly.entity_id
_entity_poly.type
_entity_poly.pdbx_seq_one_letter_code
_entity_poly.pdbx_strand_id
1 'polypeptide(L)'
;MNTKSRTSLKAVFMAAFMLSVTFSGCLGEVEEKDDVDESGQIDSLVVAYEVRDTYTNIDDNPQRLADYLQEKLNAPVELYAVGSEGASIEALRFGHADIAFMDGGAAWVGWQQYDLGVLASETKPDGRTWYGARAVVRAGTDMADAHLDDDIYTDPFALFQGKTSCHTGWLKSAGMLLPMGYLIGNGYANVIGDPNTVESMRNTIYEYFNEEASIPETGDTYYSYKGALRCLSEERGDIAFVADTTLDYYCVDRADSNTWCLDETAYVELPIFGRAPGHPIMYNPATMSDEKADIVRKALVAMENDEVGEDILDDIINSPSGIVDVGTTEDHLGTYSAAIRNVPGIQAYYGGKYGINTSVQPTKNPIIIAYEVRDTYENIDGNPQILADRLSLKLGVDVELYDVASEGAIIEALRFGHADIGFMDGGAAWVGWKEYGLSALAADLKPAGRSWY
;
A
#
# COMPACT_ATOMS: atom_id res chain seq x y z
N MET A 1 82.26 -57.98 10.30
CA MET A 1 82.65 -56.91 11.23
C MET A 1 81.53 -55.85 11.19
N ASN A 2 80.76 -55.92 12.26
CA ASN A 2 80.25 -54.79 13.06
C ASN A 2 79.78 -53.54 12.29
N THR A 3 78.63 -53.04 12.52
CA THR A 3 78.02 -52.69 13.81
C THR A 3 76.54 -52.40 13.60
N LYS A 4 75.77 -52.78 14.59
CA LYS A 4 74.35 -52.44 14.80
C LYS A 4 74.18 -50.92 14.98
N SER A 5 73.20 -50.32 14.34
CA SER A 5 72.59 -49.10 14.87
C SER A 5 71.09 -49.27 14.92
N ARG A 6 70.57 -49.23 16.12
CA ARG A 6 69.17 -49.19 16.46
C ARG A 6 68.64 -47.77 16.09
N THR A 7 67.69 -47.71 15.29
CA THR A 7 66.87 -46.49 15.19
C THR A 7 65.43 -46.81 15.60
N SER A 8 65.04 -46.16 16.66
CA SER A 8 63.72 -46.23 17.29
C SER A 8 62.61 -45.83 16.35
N LEU A 9 61.59 -46.65 16.26
CA LEU A 9 60.34 -46.40 15.60
C LEU A 9 59.60 -45.37 16.43
N LYS A 10 59.68 -44.09 16.06
CA LYS A 10 58.72 -43.05 16.53
C LYS A 10 57.46 -43.14 15.66
N ALA A 11 56.41 -43.66 16.25
CA ALA A 11 55.10 -43.59 15.70
C ALA A 11 54.70 -42.12 15.59
N VAL A 12 54.68 -41.61 14.38
CA VAL A 12 54.06 -40.34 14.07
C VAL A 12 52.54 -40.60 13.94
N PHE A 13 51.80 -40.29 14.99
CA PHE A 13 50.38 -40.16 14.92
C PHE A 13 50.10 -38.96 14.02
N MET A 14 49.85 -39.21 12.75
CA MET A 14 49.25 -38.24 11.85
C MET A 14 47.78 -38.18 12.20
N ALA A 15 47.38 -37.21 13.06
CA ALA A 15 46.01 -36.87 13.28
C ALA A 15 45.46 -36.28 11.96
N ALA A 16 44.73 -37.10 11.24
CA ALA A 16 43.88 -36.62 10.15
C ALA A 16 42.81 -35.71 10.78
N PHE A 17 43.05 -34.42 10.75
CA PHE A 17 42.01 -33.42 10.95
C PHE A 17 41.08 -33.53 9.75
N MET A 18 40.03 -34.36 9.87
CA MET A 18 38.85 -34.22 9.03
C MET A 18 38.23 -32.88 9.40
N LEU A 19 38.46 -31.86 8.57
CA LEU A 19 37.59 -30.71 8.50
C LEU A 19 36.24 -31.23 8.03
N SER A 20 35.39 -31.56 8.99
CA SER A 20 33.94 -31.55 8.75
C SER A 20 33.54 -30.09 8.54
N VAL A 21 33.54 -29.66 7.29
CA VAL A 21 32.80 -28.49 6.90
C VAL A 21 31.31 -28.86 7.07
N THR A 22 30.81 -28.64 8.28
CA THR A 22 29.38 -28.51 8.46
C THR A 22 28.94 -27.30 7.63
N PHE A 23 28.35 -27.57 6.50
CA PHE A 23 27.43 -26.61 5.89
C PHE A 23 26.33 -26.39 6.92
N SER A 24 26.53 -25.46 7.84
CA SER A 24 25.45 -24.73 8.47
C SER A 24 24.80 -23.93 7.34
N GLY A 25 23.80 -24.55 6.70
CA GLY A 25 22.80 -23.74 6.02
C GLY A 25 22.33 -22.70 7.02
N CYS A 26 22.43 -21.47 6.68
CA CYS A 26 21.71 -20.40 7.33
C CYS A 26 20.21 -20.68 7.16
N LEU A 27 19.68 -21.58 7.99
CA LEU A 27 18.39 -21.32 8.58
C LEU A 27 18.68 -20.11 9.46
N GLY A 28 18.31 -18.91 9.01
CA GLY A 28 18.26 -17.77 9.88
C GLY A 28 17.34 -18.17 11.02
N GLU A 29 17.93 -18.50 12.18
CA GLU A 29 17.22 -18.36 13.43
C GLU A 29 16.75 -16.89 13.39
N VAL A 30 15.46 -16.69 13.42
CA VAL A 30 14.89 -15.38 13.74
C VAL A 30 15.46 -15.11 15.12
N GLU A 31 16.47 -14.27 15.21
CA GLU A 31 16.95 -13.78 16.51
C GLU A 31 15.73 -13.15 17.16
N GLU A 32 15.27 -13.75 18.24
CA GLU A 32 14.24 -13.19 19.08
C GLU A 32 14.77 -11.84 19.55
N LYS A 33 14.04 -10.76 19.24
CA LYS A 33 14.49 -9.40 19.57
C LYS A 33 14.23 -9.18 21.05
N ASP A 34 15.31 -8.97 21.80
CA ASP A 34 15.29 -8.65 23.23
C ASP A 34 14.99 -7.15 23.46
N ASP A 35 13.90 -6.63 22.91
CA ASP A 35 13.45 -5.24 23.05
C ASP A 35 12.35 -5.04 24.14
N VAL A 36 11.99 -6.15 24.81
CA VAL A 36 11.08 -6.19 25.96
C VAL A 36 11.71 -7.07 27.04
N ASP A 37 11.79 -6.60 28.27
CA ASP A 37 12.36 -7.34 29.37
C ASP A 37 11.41 -8.39 29.98
N GLU A 38 11.90 -9.23 30.90
CA GLU A 38 11.10 -10.27 31.59
C GLU A 38 9.89 -9.72 32.37
N SER A 39 9.84 -8.42 32.65
CA SER A 39 8.70 -7.75 33.31
C SER A 39 7.66 -7.25 32.32
N GLY A 40 7.89 -7.38 31.01
CA GLY A 40 7.02 -6.86 29.95
C GLY A 40 7.21 -5.37 29.72
N GLN A 41 8.37 -4.80 30.08
CA GLN A 41 8.71 -3.39 29.85
C GLN A 41 9.64 -3.30 28.62
N ILE A 42 9.35 -2.32 27.73
CA ILE A 42 10.23 -2.04 26.58
C ILE A 42 11.52 -1.36 27.06
N ASP A 43 12.59 -1.57 26.32
CA ASP A 43 13.91 -0.99 26.59
C ASP A 43 13.95 0.52 26.31
N SER A 44 13.40 0.95 25.17
CA SER A 44 13.31 2.34 24.71
C SER A 44 12.35 2.45 23.54
N LEU A 45 12.03 3.66 23.12
CA LEU A 45 11.30 3.94 21.87
C LEU A 45 11.94 5.12 21.14
N VAL A 46 12.20 4.98 19.85
CA VAL A 46 12.67 6.06 18.98
C VAL A 46 11.57 6.42 17.97
N VAL A 47 11.14 7.69 18.02
CA VAL A 47 10.08 8.23 17.15
C VAL A 47 10.68 9.11 16.07
N ALA A 48 10.59 8.71 14.81
CA ALA A 48 10.96 9.58 13.70
C ALA A 48 9.87 10.61 13.44
N TYR A 49 10.29 11.87 13.28
CA TYR A 49 9.38 12.97 12.94
C TYR A 49 10.02 13.88 11.89
N GLU A 50 9.20 14.41 10.99
CA GLU A 50 9.64 15.37 9.99
C GLU A 50 9.79 16.75 10.63
N VAL A 51 10.97 17.37 10.44
CA VAL A 51 11.22 18.75 10.90
C VAL A 51 10.42 19.71 10.02
N ARG A 52 9.52 20.46 10.66
CA ARG A 52 8.72 21.51 10.02
C ARG A 52 9.00 22.84 10.66
N ASP A 53 8.88 23.92 9.89
CA ASP A 53 9.11 25.30 10.39
C ASP A 53 8.10 25.71 11.49
N THR A 54 7.01 24.96 11.63
CA THR A 54 5.94 25.19 12.63
C THR A 54 6.29 24.74 14.04
N TYR A 55 7.34 23.93 14.25
CA TYR A 55 7.73 23.45 15.59
C TYR A 55 8.46 24.50 16.45
N THR A 56 8.27 25.78 16.16
CA THR A 56 8.86 26.87 16.94
C THR A 56 8.05 27.22 18.19
N ASN A 57 6.79 26.81 18.28
CA ASN A 57 5.92 27.00 19.43
C ASN A 57 5.96 25.80 20.38
N ILE A 58 5.77 26.03 21.67
CA ILE A 58 5.73 24.97 22.69
C ILE A 58 4.60 23.99 22.38
N ASP A 59 3.46 24.46 21.89
CA ASP A 59 2.27 23.66 21.60
C ASP A 59 2.45 22.74 20.38
N ASP A 60 3.28 23.15 19.41
CA ASP A 60 3.62 22.37 18.21
C ASP A 60 4.91 21.55 18.37
N ASN A 61 5.49 21.50 19.58
CA ASN A 61 6.78 20.85 19.79
C ASN A 61 6.60 19.32 19.94
N PRO A 62 7.18 18.49 19.05
CA PRO A 62 7.09 17.03 19.12
C PRO A 62 7.66 16.43 20.42
N GLN A 63 8.44 17.20 21.20
CA GLN A 63 8.93 16.77 22.52
C GLN A 63 7.79 16.45 23.47
N ARG A 64 6.65 17.14 23.38
CA ARG A 64 5.46 16.82 24.21
C ARG A 64 4.97 15.38 23.98
N LEU A 65 5.00 14.92 22.72
CA LEU A 65 4.65 13.53 22.39
C LEU A 65 5.65 12.54 23.00
N ALA A 66 6.96 12.85 22.89
CA ALA A 66 8.00 11.99 23.46
C ALA A 66 7.88 11.91 25.00
N ASP A 67 7.70 13.04 25.67
CA ASP A 67 7.55 13.12 27.13
C ASP A 67 6.30 12.34 27.60
N TYR A 68 5.19 12.48 26.89
CA TYR A 68 3.96 11.75 27.15
C TYR A 68 4.15 10.23 27.01
N LEU A 69 4.70 9.79 25.86
CA LEU A 69 4.94 8.37 25.63
C LEU A 69 5.95 7.79 26.63
N GLN A 70 6.98 8.56 27.02
CA GLN A 70 7.93 8.15 28.06
C GLN A 70 7.23 7.88 29.40
N GLU A 71 6.29 8.74 29.80
CA GLU A 71 5.50 8.54 31.01
C GLU A 71 4.61 7.29 30.90
N LYS A 72 3.89 7.13 29.79
CA LYS A 72 2.94 6.01 29.58
C LYS A 72 3.62 4.66 29.44
N LEU A 73 4.76 4.63 28.77
CA LEU A 73 5.54 3.41 28.52
C LEU A 73 6.50 3.08 29.68
N ASN A 74 6.75 4.04 30.58
CA ASN A 74 7.77 3.96 31.62
C ASN A 74 9.16 3.56 31.06
N ALA A 75 9.49 4.02 29.86
CA ALA A 75 10.73 3.74 29.12
C ALA A 75 11.24 5.03 28.45
N PRO A 76 12.55 5.18 28.22
CA PRO A 76 13.10 6.31 27.47
C PRO A 76 12.46 6.44 26.09
N VAL A 77 12.07 7.66 25.71
CA VAL A 77 11.55 7.97 24.37
C VAL A 77 12.42 9.06 23.75
N GLU A 78 12.99 8.76 22.60
CA GLU A 78 13.86 9.68 21.86
C GLU A 78 13.21 10.09 20.54
N LEU A 79 13.45 11.35 20.15
CA LEU A 79 13.02 11.88 18.87
C LEU A 79 14.15 11.79 17.85
N TYR A 80 13.85 11.22 16.68
CA TYR A 80 14.76 11.16 15.55
C TYR A 80 14.30 12.14 14.45
N ALA A 81 14.95 13.28 14.37
CA ALA A 81 14.58 14.33 13.44
C ALA A 81 14.96 13.95 11.99
N VAL A 82 14.03 14.05 11.07
CA VAL A 82 14.25 13.79 9.65
C VAL A 82 13.80 14.97 8.79
N GLY A 83 14.37 15.09 7.59
CA GLY A 83 14.07 16.18 6.67
C GLY A 83 12.96 15.87 5.65
N SER A 84 12.43 14.65 5.65
CA SER A 84 11.39 14.23 4.71
C SER A 84 10.79 12.88 5.12
N GLU A 85 9.60 12.56 4.63
CA GLU A 85 8.99 11.22 4.82
C GLU A 85 9.84 10.08 4.23
N GLY A 86 10.60 10.34 3.16
CA GLY A 86 11.56 9.37 2.64
C GLY A 86 12.66 9.05 3.63
N ALA A 87 13.15 10.06 4.37
CA ALA A 87 14.11 9.83 5.45
C ALA A 87 13.47 9.09 6.64
N SER A 88 12.16 9.25 6.90
CA SER A 88 11.42 8.42 7.87
C SER A 88 11.40 6.94 7.45
N ILE A 89 11.12 6.67 6.17
CA ILE A 89 11.18 5.30 5.62
C ILE A 89 12.57 4.68 5.83
N GLU A 90 13.64 5.42 5.50
CA GLU A 90 15.01 4.92 5.67
C GLU A 90 15.38 4.77 7.15
N ALA A 91 14.90 5.66 8.04
CA ALA A 91 15.12 5.54 9.48
C ALA A 91 14.50 4.25 10.04
N LEU A 92 13.25 3.93 9.66
CA LEU A 92 12.61 2.67 10.04
C LEU A 92 13.32 1.45 9.43
N ARG A 93 13.64 1.53 8.14
CA ARG A 93 14.31 0.44 7.42
C ARG A 93 15.62 0.02 8.07
N PHE A 94 16.43 0.98 8.50
CA PHE A 94 17.73 0.73 9.11
C PHE A 94 17.72 0.63 10.64
N GLY A 95 16.54 0.67 11.27
CA GLY A 95 16.40 0.57 12.72
C GLY A 95 16.93 1.79 13.48
N HIS A 96 17.00 2.96 12.83
CA HIS A 96 17.34 4.24 13.50
C HIS A 96 16.13 4.83 14.22
N ALA A 97 14.94 4.41 13.85
CA ALA A 97 13.70 4.71 14.55
C ALA A 97 12.82 3.45 14.62
N ASP A 98 12.00 3.38 15.66
CA ASP A 98 11.04 2.31 15.89
C ASP A 98 9.71 2.58 15.19
N ILE A 99 9.23 3.83 15.27
CA ILE A 99 7.97 4.26 14.65
C ILE A 99 8.13 5.58 13.90
N ALA A 100 7.26 5.82 12.90
CA ALA A 100 7.16 7.09 12.19
C ALA A 100 5.73 7.38 11.75
N PHE A 101 5.32 8.65 11.84
CA PHE A 101 4.06 9.16 11.32
C PHE A 101 4.24 9.53 9.84
N MET A 102 3.38 9.02 8.94
CA MET A 102 3.55 9.18 7.50
C MET A 102 2.26 9.50 6.77
N ASP A 103 2.35 10.12 5.58
CA ASP A 103 1.22 10.15 4.65
C ASP A 103 1.00 8.76 4.01
N GLY A 104 -0.20 8.54 3.47
CA GLY A 104 -0.55 7.24 2.88
C GLY A 104 0.31 6.85 1.67
N GLY A 105 0.87 7.82 0.95
CA GLY A 105 1.76 7.56 -0.18
C GLY A 105 3.15 7.08 0.26
N ALA A 106 3.72 7.71 1.29
CA ALA A 106 4.99 7.31 1.89
C ALA A 106 4.86 5.94 2.54
N ALA A 107 3.80 5.74 3.33
CA ALA A 107 3.50 4.44 3.94
C ALA A 107 3.37 3.33 2.91
N TRP A 108 2.68 3.58 1.79
CA TRP A 108 2.57 2.62 0.70
C TRP A 108 3.94 2.26 0.11
N VAL A 109 4.83 3.23 -0.11
CA VAL A 109 6.19 2.97 -0.59
C VAL A 109 6.99 2.18 0.44
N GLY A 110 6.94 2.56 1.71
CA GLY A 110 7.60 1.85 2.80
C GLY A 110 7.17 0.38 2.88
N TRP A 111 5.87 0.13 2.79
CA TRP A 111 5.33 -1.22 2.75
C TRP A 111 5.75 -2.00 1.50
N GLN A 112 5.56 -1.43 0.30
CA GLN A 112 5.82 -2.16 -0.96
C GLN A 112 7.30 -2.39 -1.27
N GLN A 113 8.21 -1.57 -0.72
CA GLN A 113 9.64 -1.65 -1.03
C GLN A 113 10.46 -2.28 0.08
N TYR A 114 10.00 -2.19 1.33
CA TYR A 114 10.82 -2.54 2.50
C TYR A 114 10.05 -3.32 3.55
N ASP A 115 8.85 -3.83 3.24
CA ASP A 115 8.00 -4.61 4.12
C ASP A 115 7.70 -3.94 5.48
N LEU A 116 7.67 -2.59 5.49
CA LEU A 116 7.28 -1.86 6.70
C LEU A 116 5.80 -2.12 7.02
N GLY A 117 5.49 -2.23 8.30
CA GLY A 117 4.15 -2.49 8.80
C GLY A 117 3.42 -1.22 9.23
N VAL A 118 2.08 -1.25 9.22
CA VAL A 118 1.25 -0.25 9.89
C VAL A 118 1.02 -0.68 11.32
N LEU A 119 1.43 0.15 12.26
CA LEU A 119 1.23 -0.08 13.69
C LEU A 119 -0.17 0.35 14.15
N ALA A 120 -0.58 1.54 13.72
CA ALA A 120 -1.86 2.16 14.02
C ALA A 120 -2.13 3.27 12.98
N SER A 121 -3.30 3.88 12.99
CA SER A 121 -3.63 5.00 12.10
C SER A 121 -4.52 6.03 12.80
N GLU A 122 -4.45 7.28 12.32
CA GLU A 122 -5.46 8.28 12.66
C GLU A 122 -6.85 7.80 12.32
N THR A 123 -7.84 8.25 13.06
CA THR A 123 -9.25 8.05 12.74
C THR A 123 -9.92 9.37 12.38
N LYS A 124 -10.98 9.30 11.59
CA LYS A 124 -11.85 10.43 11.24
C LYS A 124 -13.01 10.54 12.24
N PRO A 125 -13.74 11.68 12.30
CA PRO A 125 -14.85 11.86 13.25
C PRO A 125 -15.95 10.77 13.14
N ASP A 126 -16.06 10.11 12.02
CA ASP A 126 -17.00 8.99 11.79
C ASP A 126 -16.40 7.61 12.15
N GLY A 127 -15.21 7.56 12.71
CA GLY A 127 -14.50 6.35 13.13
C GLY A 127 -13.76 5.62 12.01
N ARG A 128 -13.78 6.13 10.77
CA ARG A 128 -13.03 5.53 9.66
C ARG A 128 -11.56 5.92 9.71
N THR A 129 -10.68 5.00 9.30
CA THR A 129 -9.23 5.24 9.11
C THR A 129 -8.88 5.54 7.65
N TRP A 130 -9.86 5.88 6.82
CA TRP A 130 -9.73 6.11 5.39
C TRP A 130 -10.81 7.07 4.90
N TYR A 131 -10.63 7.62 3.72
CA TYR A 131 -11.65 8.33 2.96
C TYR A 131 -11.80 7.73 1.56
N GLY A 132 -13.03 7.71 1.05
CA GLY A 132 -13.34 7.13 -0.24
C GLY A 132 -13.04 8.10 -1.39
N ALA A 133 -12.57 7.56 -2.51
CA ALA A 133 -12.54 8.28 -3.77
C ALA A 133 -13.78 7.90 -4.59
N ARG A 134 -14.56 8.88 -5.07
CA ARG A 134 -15.74 8.64 -5.89
C ARG A 134 -15.89 9.65 -7.02
N ALA A 135 -16.72 9.30 -7.96
CA ALA A 135 -17.24 10.24 -8.94
C ALA A 135 -18.58 10.81 -8.47
N VAL A 136 -18.79 12.10 -8.70
CA VAL A 136 -20.07 12.78 -8.62
C VAL A 136 -20.47 13.18 -10.03
N VAL A 137 -21.71 12.91 -10.40
CA VAL A 137 -22.29 13.28 -11.71
C VAL A 137 -23.60 14.04 -11.50
N ARG A 138 -24.09 14.73 -12.52
CA ARG A 138 -25.41 15.38 -12.43
C ARG A 138 -26.54 14.36 -12.60
N ALA A 139 -27.61 14.54 -11.84
CA ALA A 139 -28.84 13.75 -11.98
C ALA A 139 -29.41 13.84 -13.40
N GLY A 140 -30.04 12.80 -13.89
CA GLY A 140 -30.60 12.71 -15.23
C GLY A 140 -29.57 12.53 -16.35
N THR A 141 -28.32 12.22 -16.00
CA THR A 141 -27.32 11.76 -16.97
C THR A 141 -27.36 10.23 -17.11
N ASP A 142 -26.90 9.71 -18.24
CA ASP A 142 -26.81 8.27 -18.49
C ASP A 142 -26.01 7.52 -17.39
N MET A 143 -24.97 8.14 -16.83
CA MET A 143 -24.17 7.61 -15.73
C MET A 143 -24.98 7.57 -14.42
N ALA A 144 -25.78 8.60 -14.14
CA ALA A 144 -26.65 8.64 -12.97
C ALA A 144 -27.77 7.61 -13.09
N ASP A 145 -28.40 7.51 -14.25
CA ASP A 145 -29.49 6.56 -14.52
C ASP A 145 -28.98 5.11 -14.41
N ALA A 146 -27.79 4.82 -14.96
CA ALA A 146 -27.14 3.51 -14.86
C ALA A 146 -26.76 3.10 -13.41
N HIS A 147 -26.55 4.07 -12.53
CA HIS A 147 -26.32 3.78 -11.12
C HIS A 147 -27.62 3.57 -10.33
N LEU A 148 -28.69 4.25 -10.74
CA LEU A 148 -29.96 4.27 -10.00
C LEU A 148 -30.99 3.24 -10.49
N ASP A 149 -30.72 2.53 -11.58
CA ASP A 149 -31.68 1.59 -12.19
C ASP A 149 -31.76 0.23 -11.47
N ASP A 150 -30.97 0.01 -10.42
CA ASP A 150 -30.87 -1.25 -9.66
C ASP A 150 -30.49 -2.49 -10.51
N ASP A 151 -30.11 -2.32 -11.77
CA ASP A 151 -29.65 -3.41 -12.63
C ASP A 151 -28.14 -3.67 -12.39
N ILE A 152 -27.85 -4.83 -11.82
CA ILE A 152 -26.47 -5.23 -11.54
C ILE A 152 -25.59 -5.42 -12.79
N TYR A 153 -26.18 -5.45 -13.97
CA TYR A 153 -25.48 -5.56 -15.26
C TYR A 153 -25.19 -4.20 -15.87
N THR A 154 -25.79 -3.12 -15.35
CA THR A 154 -25.50 -1.76 -15.77
C THR A 154 -24.34 -1.20 -14.98
N ASP A 155 -23.31 -0.73 -15.69
CA ASP A 155 -22.10 -0.22 -15.09
C ASP A 155 -21.90 1.25 -15.42
N PRO A 156 -22.09 2.17 -14.47
CA PRO A 156 -21.93 3.60 -14.69
C PRO A 156 -20.51 3.99 -15.13
N PHE A 157 -19.49 3.24 -14.74
CA PHE A 157 -18.09 3.52 -15.09
C PHE A 157 -17.78 3.24 -16.56
N ALA A 158 -18.49 2.30 -17.18
CA ALA A 158 -18.37 2.02 -18.61
C ALA A 158 -18.84 3.19 -19.48
N LEU A 159 -19.61 4.14 -18.90
CA LEU A 159 -20.13 5.30 -19.59
C LEU A 159 -19.24 6.55 -19.50
N PHE A 160 -18.08 6.45 -18.86
CA PHE A 160 -17.16 7.57 -18.65
C PHE A 160 -16.38 7.97 -19.90
N GLN A 161 -16.17 7.03 -20.82
CA GLN A 161 -15.38 7.27 -22.03
C GLN A 161 -15.99 8.43 -22.85
N GLY A 162 -15.15 9.39 -23.24
CA GLY A 162 -15.52 10.54 -24.04
C GLY A 162 -16.24 11.67 -23.26
N LYS A 163 -16.52 11.49 -21.96
CA LYS A 163 -17.07 12.54 -21.09
C LYS A 163 -16.00 13.53 -20.68
N THR A 164 -16.38 14.70 -20.19
CA THR A 164 -15.42 15.68 -19.64
C THR A 164 -15.26 15.47 -18.14
N SER A 165 -14.03 15.18 -17.70
CA SER A 165 -13.71 14.94 -16.29
C SER A 165 -13.16 16.19 -15.58
N CYS A 166 -13.54 16.36 -14.31
CA CYS A 166 -13.02 17.39 -13.41
C CYS A 166 -12.18 16.72 -12.33
N HIS A 167 -10.87 16.89 -12.38
CA HIS A 167 -9.92 16.41 -11.39
C HIS A 167 -9.58 17.47 -10.35
N THR A 168 -9.11 17.08 -9.18
CA THR A 168 -8.75 18.00 -8.09
C THR A 168 -7.37 18.63 -8.24
N GLY A 169 -6.60 18.21 -9.22
CA GLY A 169 -5.22 18.62 -9.50
C GLY A 169 -4.33 17.42 -9.79
N TRP A 170 -3.13 17.71 -10.32
CA TRP A 170 -2.20 16.68 -10.75
C TRP A 170 -1.77 15.77 -9.59
N LEU A 171 -1.90 14.45 -9.78
CA LEU A 171 -1.48 13.37 -8.88
C LEU A 171 -2.10 13.41 -7.47
N LYS A 172 -3.29 14.01 -7.32
CA LYS A 172 -4.04 13.96 -6.07
C LYS A 172 -4.72 12.60 -5.89
N SER A 173 -4.68 12.03 -4.68
CA SER A 173 -5.13 10.66 -4.42
C SER A 173 -6.58 10.40 -4.84
N ALA A 174 -7.59 10.98 -4.18
CA ALA A 174 -8.99 10.70 -4.49
C ALA A 174 -9.48 11.38 -5.77
N GLY A 175 -8.87 12.51 -6.18
CA GLY A 175 -9.28 13.24 -7.38
C GLY A 175 -8.63 12.79 -8.67
N MET A 176 -7.62 11.91 -8.62
CA MET A 176 -6.93 11.44 -9.83
C MET A 176 -6.34 10.04 -9.69
N LEU A 177 -5.49 9.77 -8.70
CA LEU A 177 -4.74 8.50 -8.64
C LEU A 177 -5.67 7.30 -8.48
N LEU A 178 -6.59 7.36 -7.52
CA LEU A 178 -7.53 6.26 -7.26
C LEU A 178 -8.52 6.05 -8.42
N PRO A 179 -9.20 7.10 -8.95
CA PRO A 179 -10.06 6.93 -10.12
C PRO A 179 -9.33 6.36 -11.33
N MET A 180 -8.19 6.95 -11.69
CA MET A 180 -7.44 6.50 -12.86
C MET A 180 -6.84 5.10 -12.66
N GLY A 181 -6.31 4.81 -11.48
CA GLY A 181 -5.81 3.50 -11.15
C GLY A 181 -6.90 2.43 -11.21
N TYR A 182 -8.12 2.77 -10.76
CA TYR A 182 -9.28 1.89 -10.91
C TYR A 182 -9.67 1.69 -12.37
N LEU A 183 -9.81 2.77 -13.14
CA LEU A 183 -10.23 2.70 -14.55
C LEU A 183 -9.21 1.94 -15.42
N ILE A 184 -7.91 2.15 -15.18
CA ILE A 184 -6.84 1.42 -15.89
C ILE A 184 -6.82 -0.05 -15.44
N GLY A 185 -6.85 -0.29 -14.14
CA GLY A 185 -6.77 -1.64 -13.58
C GLY A 185 -7.92 -2.55 -13.97
N ASN A 186 -9.12 -1.99 -14.17
CA ASN A 186 -10.32 -2.71 -14.63
C ASN A 186 -10.48 -2.71 -16.16
N GLY A 187 -9.55 -2.13 -16.91
CA GLY A 187 -9.55 -2.16 -18.38
C GLY A 187 -10.50 -1.20 -19.06
N TYR A 188 -11.06 -0.21 -18.33
CA TYR A 188 -11.85 0.86 -18.96
C TYR A 188 -10.96 1.80 -19.77
N ALA A 189 -9.81 2.18 -19.20
CA ALA A 189 -8.84 3.07 -19.84
C ALA A 189 -7.52 2.33 -20.17
N ASN A 190 -6.97 2.56 -21.35
CA ASN A 190 -5.65 2.06 -21.73
C ASN A 190 -4.59 3.13 -21.49
N VAL A 191 -3.43 2.74 -20.97
CA VAL A 191 -2.29 3.66 -20.79
C VAL A 191 -1.79 4.15 -22.15
N ILE A 192 -1.74 5.47 -22.32
CA ILE A 192 -1.25 6.14 -23.53
C ILE A 192 0.14 6.72 -23.26
N GLY A 193 1.16 6.10 -23.86
CA GLY A 193 2.58 6.48 -23.69
C GLY A 193 3.40 5.43 -22.97
N ASP A 194 4.51 5.84 -22.37
CA ASP A 194 5.39 4.94 -21.61
C ASP A 194 4.77 4.59 -20.25
N PRO A 195 4.49 3.30 -19.95
CA PRO A 195 3.91 2.89 -18.69
C PRO A 195 4.82 3.11 -17.48
N ASN A 196 6.10 3.42 -17.68
CA ASN A 196 7.06 3.68 -16.61
C ASN A 196 7.15 5.17 -16.22
N THR A 197 6.40 6.04 -16.90
CA THR A 197 6.37 7.47 -16.57
C THR A 197 4.97 7.94 -16.20
N VAL A 198 4.89 8.70 -15.12
CA VAL A 198 3.63 9.24 -14.61
C VAL A 198 2.98 10.24 -15.57
N GLU A 199 3.76 10.91 -16.42
CA GLU A 199 3.23 11.83 -17.44
C GLU A 199 2.31 11.14 -18.46
N SER A 200 2.48 9.84 -18.68
CA SER A 200 1.58 9.03 -19.52
C SER A 200 0.15 9.02 -19.01
N MET A 201 -0.08 9.28 -17.71
CA MET A 201 -1.43 9.41 -17.17
C MET A 201 -2.15 10.63 -17.70
N ARG A 202 -1.47 11.75 -17.94
CA ARG A 202 -2.08 12.95 -18.55
C ARG A 202 -2.62 12.63 -19.95
N ASN A 203 -1.81 11.95 -20.77
CA ASN A 203 -2.23 11.52 -22.10
C ASN A 203 -3.38 10.52 -22.02
N THR A 204 -3.35 9.60 -21.05
CA THR A 204 -4.41 8.62 -20.82
C THR A 204 -5.73 9.30 -20.44
N ILE A 205 -5.70 10.34 -19.60
CA ILE A 205 -6.89 11.11 -19.22
C ILE A 205 -7.50 11.78 -20.45
N TYR A 206 -6.69 12.50 -21.24
CA TYR A 206 -7.20 13.22 -22.42
C TYR A 206 -7.71 12.29 -23.53
N GLU A 207 -7.11 11.12 -23.70
CA GLU A 207 -7.57 10.14 -24.68
C GLU A 207 -8.83 9.39 -24.22
N TYR A 208 -8.91 9.05 -22.94
CA TYR A 208 -10.04 8.29 -22.40
C TYR A 208 -11.28 9.17 -22.19
N PHE A 209 -11.12 10.32 -21.58
CA PHE A 209 -12.19 11.29 -21.38
C PHE A 209 -12.34 12.16 -22.65
N ASN A 210 -11.74 13.32 -22.68
CA ASN A 210 -11.58 14.17 -23.83
C ASN A 210 -10.56 15.29 -23.56
N GLU A 211 -10.23 16.09 -24.58
CA GLU A 211 -9.24 17.18 -24.49
C GLU A 211 -9.64 18.31 -23.53
N GLU A 212 -10.93 18.41 -23.14
CA GLU A 212 -11.45 19.41 -22.20
C GLU A 212 -11.37 18.95 -20.74
N ALA A 213 -10.87 17.73 -20.47
CA ALA A 213 -10.69 17.22 -19.10
C ALA A 213 -9.89 18.21 -18.24
N SER A 214 -10.45 18.61 -17.10
CA SER A 214 -9.85 19.62 -16.22
C SER A 214 -8.84 18.98 -15.27
N ILE A 215 -7.56 19.36 -15.42
CA ILE A 215 -6.46 19.00 -14.51
C ILE A 215 -5.86 20.32 -13.99
N PRO A 216 -6.49 20.98 -13.00
CA PRO A 216 -6.12 22.30 -12.57
C PRO A 216 -4.81 22.35 -11.78
N GLU A 217 -4.12 23.50 -11.85
CA GLU A 217 -2.95 23.80 -11.04
C GLU A 217 -3.35 24.49 -9.73
N THR A 218 -2.44 24.49 -8.75
CA THR A 218 -2.67 25.21 -7.47
C THR A 218 -2.91 26.69 -7.72
N GLY A 219 -4.04 27.19 -7.19
CA GLY A 219 -4.49 28.57 -7.39
C GLY A 219 -5.59 28.74 -8.43
N ASP A 220 -5.85 27.73 -9.25
CA ASP A 220 -6.97 27.75 -10.18
C ASP A 220 -8.32 27.65 -9.45
N THR A 221 -9.36 28.25 -10.04
CA THR A 221 -10.73 28.21 -9.51
C THR A 221 -11.25 26.78 -9.30
N TYR A 222 -10.84 25.86 -10.16
CA TYR A 222 -11.29 24.47 -10.16
C TYR A 222 -10.31 23.51 -9.46
N TYR A 223 -9.28 24.04 -8.79
CA TYR A 223 -8.35 23.23 -8.00
C TYR A 223 -8.99 22.74 -6.70
N SER A 224 -8.54 21.61 -6.17
CA SER A 224 -9.00 20.91 -4.97
C SER A 224 -10.38 20.24 -5.11
N TYR A 225 -10.85 19.57 -4.07
CA TYR A 225 -12.17 18.94 -4.02
C TYR A 225 -13.29 19.95 -4.29
N LYS A 226 -13.20 21.11 -3.65
CA LYS A 226 -14.15 22.22 -3.89
C LYS A 226 -14.19 22.63 -5.36
N GLY A 227 -13.02 22.76 -5.97
CA GLY A 227 -12.90 23.17 -7.37
C GLY A 227 -13.43 22.13 -8.36
N ALA A 228 -13.15 20.85 -8.14
CA ALA A 228 -13.66 19.78 -8.99
C ALA A 228 -15.20 19.68 -8.92
N LEU A 229 -15.79 19.80 -7.73
CA LEU A 229 -17.24 19.81 -7.56
C LEU A 229 -17.86 21.07 -8.22
N ARG A 230 -17.21 22.23 -8.10
CA ARG A 230 -17.62 23.45 -8.76
C ARG A 230 -17.55 23.34 -10.29
N CYS A 231 -16.53 22.68 -10.84
CA CYS A 231 -16.40 22.39 -12.28
C CYS A 231 -17.62 21.61 -12.80
N LEU A 232 -18.09 20.60 -12.05
CA LEU A 232 -19.32 19.86 -12.35
C LEU A 232 -20.56 20.74 -12.26
N SER A 233 -20.69 21.53 -11.18
CA SER A 233 -21.86 22.36 -10.91
C SER A 233 -22.05 23.50 -11.94
N GLU A 234 -20.94 24.05 -12.44
CA GLU A 234 -20.95 25.10 -13.48
C GLU A 234 -20.96 24.51 -14.91
N GLU A 235 -21.25 23.20 -15.04
CA GLU A 235 -21.37 22.50 -16.34
C GLU A 235 -20.09 22.56 -17.20
N ARG A 236 -18.90 22.67 -16.54
CA ARG A 236 -17.61 22.64 -17.19
C ARG A 236 -17.14 21.21 -17.45
N GLY A 237 -17.71 20.23 -16.75
CA GLY A 237 -17.47 18.82 -16.92
C GLY A 237 -18.70 18.00 -16.59
N ASP A 238 -18.63 16.72 -16.92
CA ASP A 238 -19.71 15.75 -16.73
C ASP A 238 -19.49 14.93 -15.45
N ILE A 239 -18.24 14.82 -14.99
CA ILE A 239 -17.82 13.96 -13.88
C ILE A 239 -16.86 14.73 -12.98
N ALA A 240 -17.11 14.81 -11.67
CA ALA A 240 -16.16 15.30 -10.70
C ALA A 240 -15.58 14.14 -9.86
N PHE A 241 -14.26 14.04 -9.80
CA PHE A 241 -13.57 13.07 -8.93
C PHE A 241 -13.20 13.73 -7.62
N VAL A 242 -13.76 13.24 -6.52
CA VAL A 242 -13.66 13.88 -5.20
C VAL A 242 -13.54 12.84 -4.08
N ALA A 243 -13.27 13.32 -2.84
CA ALA A 243 -13.45 12.51 -1.64
C ALA A 243 -14.95 12.34 -1.34
N ASP A 244 -15.31 11.23 -0.73
CA ASP A 244 -16.70 10.83 -0.43
C ASP A 244 -17.46 11.75 0.55
N THR A 245 -16.76 12.66 1.21
CA THR A 245 -17.35 13.69 2.09
C THR A 245 -17.51 15.06 1.42
N THR A 246 -17.09 15.18 0.16
CA THR A 246 -16.96 16.49 -0.50
C THR A 246 -18.30 17.16 -0.78
N LEU A 247 -19.28 16.39 -1.26
CA LEU A 247 -20.62 16.92 -1.59
C LEU A 247 -21.29 17.47 -0.34
N ASP A 248 -21.36 16.66 0.72
CA ASP A 248 -21.95 17.04 1.99
C ASP A 248 -21.30 18.30 2.56
N TYR A 249 -19.96 18.29 2.63
CA TYR A 249 -19.20 19.39 3.23
C TYR A 249 -19.37 20.73 2.52
N TYR A 250 -19.40 20.76 1.17
CA TYR A 250 -19.45 22.02 0.42
C TYR A 250 -20.86 22.43 -0.01
N CYS A 251 -21.71 21.47 -0.40
CA CYS A 251 -22.99 21.74 -1.02
C CYS A 251 -24.22 21.36 -0.19
N VAL A 252 -24.03 20.72 0.99
CA VAL A 252 -25.09 20.55 2.00
C VAL A 252 -24.80 21.47 3.19
N ASP A 253 -23.74 21.21 3.95
CA ASP A 253 -23.42 21.94 5.19
C ASP A 253 -23.06 23.41 4.96
N ARG A 254 -22.48 23.75 3.81
CA ARG A 254 -21.98 25.09 3.45
C ARG A 254 -22.54 25.62 2.14
N ALA A 255 -23.73 25.18 1.73
CA ALA A 255 -24.42 25.61 0.49
C ALA A 255 -24.54 27.11 0.43
N ASP A 256 -24.94 27.79 1.51
CA ASP A 256 -25.09 29.24 1.59
C ASP A 256 -23.80 30.01 1.27
N SER A 257 -22.64 29.43 1.59
CA SER A 257 -21.33 30.01 1.32
C SER A 257 -20.77 29.64 -0.05
N ASN A 258 -21.38 28.67 -0.73
CA ASN A 258 -20.96 28.11 -2.02
C ASN A 258 -22.10 28.25 -3.06
N THR A 259 -22.42 29.47 -3.43
CA THR A 259 -23.55 29.84 -4.33
C THR A 259 -23.46 29.20 -5.73
N TRP A 260 -22.38 28.54 -6.07
CA TRP A 260 -22.21 27.77 -7.29
C TRP A 260 -22.75 26.32 -7.15
N CYS A 261 -23.05 25.85 -5.94
CA CYS A 261 -23.69 24.55 -5.75
C CYS A 261 -25.08 24.51 -6.38
N LEU A 262 -25.41 23.39 -7.00
CA LEU A 262 -26.77 23.06 -7.40
C LEU A 262 -27.56 22.58 -6.17
N ASP A 263 -28.86 22.35 -6.33
CA ASP A 263 -29.65 21.64 -5.33
C ASP A 263 -29.07 20.25 -5.08
N GLU A 264 -29.09 19.78 -3.84
CA GLU A 264 -28.53 18.46 -3.45
C GLU A 264 -29.05 17.32 -4.34
N THR A 265 -30.32 17.36 -4.71
CA THR A 265 -30.97 16.38 -5.59
C THR A 265 -30.49 16.40 -7.04
N ALA A 266 -29.73 17.42 -7.43
CA ALA A 266 -29.13 17.51 -8.75
C ALA A 266 -27.83 16.74 -8.89
N TYR A 267 -27.33 16.16 -7.80
CA TYR A 267 -26.11 15.34 -7.81
C TYR A 267 -26.43 13.88 -7.57
N VAL A 268 -25.62 13.01 -8.16
CA VAL A 268 -25.60 11.58 -7.90
C VAL A 268 -24.17 11.17 -7.62
N GLU A 269 -23.97 10.59 -6.46
CA GLU A 269 -22.69 10.02 -6.04
C GLU A 269 -22.58 8.57 -6.51
N LEU A 270 -21.59 8.26 -7.34
CA LEU A 270 -21.33 6.90 -7.83
C LEU A 270 -20.57 6.06 -6.79
N PRO A 271 -20.46 4.75 -6.97
CA PRO A 271 -19.70 3.87 -6.06
C PRO A 271 -18.24 4.32 -5.87
N ILE A 272 -17.68 3.98 -4.72
CA ILE A 272 -16.28 4.29 -4.37
C ILE A 272 -15.33 3.49 -5.26
N PHE A 273 -14.35 4.15 -5.88
CA PHE A 273 -13.27 3.51 -6.65
C PHE A 273 -12.25 2.78 -5.77
N GLY A 274 -12.02 3.32 -4.58
CA GLY A 274 -11.02 2.84 -3.65
C GLY A 274 -10.94 3.74 -2.42
N ARG A 275 -10.08 3.38 -1.49
CA ARG A 275 -9.89 4.06 -0.22
C ARG A 275 -8.50 4.64 -0.17
N ALA A 276 -8.38 5.94 0.12
CA ALA A 276 -7.13 6.55 0.53
C ALA A 276 -6.99 6.34 2.04
N PRO A 277 -5.86 5.82 2.52
CA PRO A 277 -5.66 5.64 3.95
C PRO A 277 -5.60 6.99 4.67
N GLY A 278 -6.00 7.02 5.93
CA GLY A 278 -5.62 8.05 6.89
C GLY A 278 -4.10 8.01 7.12
N HIS A 279 -3.58 8.94 7.91
CA HIS A 279 -2.13 8.96 8.17
C HIS A 279 -1.75 7.78 9.09
N PRO A 280 -1.03 6.78 8.60
CA PRO A 280 -0.61 5.64 9.41
C PRO A 280 0.64 5.96 10.22
N ILE A 281 0.76 5.25 11.33
CA ILE A 281 1.99 5.15 12.11
C ILE A 281 2.66 3.85 11.68
N MET A 282 3.83 3.99 11.06
CA MET A 282 4.58 2.87 10.49
C MET A 282 5.66 2.37 11.43
N TYR A 283 6.02 1.10 11.34
CA TYR A 283 7.14 0.47 12.03
C TYR A 283 7.83 -0.55 11.13
N ASN A 284 8.97 -1.07 11.56
CA ASN A 284 9.66 -2.14 10.84
C ASN A 284 9.55 -3.48 11.60
N PRO A 285 8.74 -4.44 11.11
CA PRO A 285 8.63 -5.76 11.75
C PRO A 285 9.97 -6.52 11.79
N ALA A 286 10.96 -6.15 10.97
CA ALA A 286 12.29 -6.74 11.01
C ALA A 286 13.17 -6.21 12.14
N THR A 287 12.92 -5.06 12.74
CA THR A 287 13.73 -4.44 13.81
C THR A 287 13.01 -4.25 15.14
N MET A 288 11.69 -4.38 15.18
CA MET A 288 10.84 -4.24 16.36
C MET A 288 10.05 -5.53 16.60
N SER A 289 10.04 -6.06 17.83
CA SER A 289 9.27 -7.26 18.16
C SER A 289 7.77 -7.01 18.13
N ASP A 290 6.98 -8.06 17.93
CA ASP A 290 5.52 -7.99 18.01
C ASP A 290 5.05 -7.54 19.39
N GLU A 291 5.77 -7.93 20.46
CA GLU A 291 5.45 -7.55 21.84
C GLU A 291 5.67 -6.06 22.07
N LYS A 292 6.81 -5.49 21.67
CA LYS A 292 7.07 -4.04 21.73
C LYS A 292 6.06 -3.27 20.88
N ALA A 293 5.77 -3.75 19.67
CA ALA A 293 4.79 -3.17 18.77
C ALA A 293 3.39 -3.08 19.43
N ASP A 294 2.96 -4.15 20.10
CA ASP A 294 1.66 -4.18 20.80
C ASP A 294 1.61 -3.23 22.00
N ILE A 295 2.69 -3.14 22.77
CA ILE A 295 2.81 -2.20 23.90
C ILE A 295 2.71 -0.75 23.40
N VAL A 296 3.47 -0.39 22.37
CA VAL A 296 3.49 0.96 21.80
C VAL A 296 2.15 1.30 21.15
N ARG A 297 1.55 0.37 20.41
CA ARG A 297 0.20 0.53 19.83
C ARG A 297 -0.83 0.86 20.89
N LYS A 298 -0.86 0.12 22.00
CA LYS A 298 -1.78 0.35 23.10
C LYS A 298 -1.60 1.73 23.74
N ALA A 299 -0.36 2.19 23.89
CA ALA A 299 -0.07 3.52 24.41
C ALA A 299 -0.59 4.63 23.48
N LEU A 300 -0.40 4.48 22.17
CA LEU A 300 -0.88 5.42 21.17
C LEU A 300 -2.41 5.46 21.10
N VAL A 301 -3.06 4.31 21.07
CA VAL A 301 -4.54 4.22 21.05
C VAL A 301 -5.15 4.78 22.35
N ALA A 302 -4.46 4.67 23.48
CA ALA A 302 -4.96 5.18 24.74
C ALA A 302 -4.87 6.71 24.90
N MET A 303 -4.23 7.43 23.96
CA MET A 303 -4.04 8.89 24.06
C MET A 303 -5.37 9.65 24.13
N GLU A 304 -6.40 9.19 23.46
CA GLU A 304 -7.75 9.80 23.51
C GLU A 304 -8.46 9.68 24.86
N ASN A 305 -7.90 8.95 25.82
CA ASN A 305 -8.51 8.69 27.12
C ASN A 305 -8.06 9.66 28.22
N ASP A 306 -7.19 10.60 27.93
CA ASP A 306 -6.77 11.64 28.88
C ASP A 306 -6.53 13.00 28.19
N GLU A 307 -6.73 14.08 28.94
CA GLU A 307 -6.70 15.47 28.48
C GLU A 307 -5.34 15.85 27.83
N VAL A 308 -4.23 15.34 28.33
CA VAL A 308 -2.89 15.62 27.78
C VAL A 308 -2.70 14.88 26.45
N GLY A 309 -3.19 13.65 26.38
CA GLY A 309 -3.19 12.86 25.15
C GLY A 309 -4.05 13.49 24.06
N GLU A 310 -5.27 13.95 24.40
CA GLU A 310 -6.17 14.65 23.47
C GLU A 310 -5.51 15.93 22.91
N ASP A 311 -4.88 16.75 23.77
CA ASP A 311 -4.17 17.96 23.35
C ASP A 311 -3.00 17.64 22.36
N ILE A 312 -2.26 16.55 22.60
CA ILE A 312 -1.18 16.12 21.73
C ILE A 312 -1.72 15.60 20.39
N LEU A 313 -2.83 14.88 20.41
CA LEU A 313 -3.49 14.40 19.19
C LEU A 313 -3.92 15.56 18.30
N ASP A 314 -4.45 16.64 18.86
CA ASP A 314 -4.88 17.83 18.12
C ASP A 314 -3.68 18.69 17.69
N ASP A 315 -2.84 19.11 18.64
CA ASP A 315 -1.80 20.12 18.43
C ASP A 315 -0.55 19.59 17.67
N ILE A 316 -0.17 18.34 17.93
CA ILE A 316 1.10 17.76 17.45
C ILE A 316 0.87 16.81 16.28
N ILE A 317 -0.07 15.88 16.45
CA ILE A 317 -0.32 14.82 15.47
C ILE A 317 -1.33 15.27 14.41
N ASN A 318 -2.13 16.30 14.70
CA ASN A 318 -3.22 16.79 13.86
C ASN A 318 -4.27 15.70 13.57
N SER A 319 -4.57 14.90 14.58
CA SER A 319 -5.53 13.79 14.55
C SER A 319 -6.52 13.87 15.74
N PRO A 320 -7.34 14.91 15.81
CA PRO A 320 -8.21 15.17 16.96
C PRO A 320 -9.27 14.08 17.20
N SER A 321 -9.47 13.20 16.25
CA SER A 321 -10.39 12.05 16.38
C SER A 321 -9.71 10.79 16.94
N GLY A 322 -8.45 10.86 17.32
CA GLY A 322 -7.71 9.78 17.94
C GLY A 322 -6.92 8.88 17.00
N ILE A 323 -6.30 7.87 17.58
CA ILE A 323 -5.53 6.82 16.91
C ILE A 323 -6.18 5.47 17.22
N VAL A 324 -6.27 4.59 16.23
CA VAL A 324 -6.86 3.26 16.39
C VAL A 324 -5.97 2.17 15.80
N ASP A 325 -6.14 0.95 16.30
CA ASP A 325 -5.59 -0.26 15.70
C ASP A 325 -6.31 -0.52 14.37
N VAL A 326 -5.56 -0.81 13.33
CA VAL A 326 -6.09 -1.07 11.98
C VAL A 326 -6.07 -2.55 11.59
N GLY A 327 -5.67 -3.42 12.51
CA GLY A 327 -5.48 -4.84 12.23
C GLY A 327 -4.18 -5.11 11.51
N THR A 328 -4.21 -5.33 10.20
CA THR A 328 -3.01 -5.58 9.41
C THR A 328 -2.68 -4.42 8.47
N THR A 329 -1.44 -4.38 8.00
CA THR A 329 -0.99 -3.43 6.96
C THR A 329 -1.81 -3.58 5.69
N GLU A 330 -2.15 -4.82 5.30
CA GLU A 330 -3.01 -5.11 4.15
C GLU A 330 -4.43 -4.57 4.34
N ASP A 331 -5.02 -4.68 5.54
CA ASP A 331 -6.35 -4.14 5.82
C ASP A 331 -6.39 -2.62 5.64
N HIS A 332 -5.32 -1.92 6.00
CA HIS A 332 -5.24 -0.46 5.92
C HIS A 332 -4.81 0.06 4.55
N LEU A 333 -3.76 -0.51 3.95
CA LEU A 333 -3.15 -0.03 2.71
C LEU A 333 -3.57 -0.80 1.45
N GLY A 334 -4.15 -2.01 1.58
CA GLY A 334 -4.38 -2.92 0.46
C GLY A 334 -5.31 -2.36 -0.61
N THR A 335 -6.42 -1.71 -0.23
CA THR A 335 -7.34 -1.11 -1.22
C THR A 335 -6.74 0.08 -1.96
N TYR A 336 -5.90 0.87 -1.27
CA TYR A 336 -5.12 1.94 -1.91
C TYR A 336 -4.12 1.35 -2.90
N SER A 337 -3.35 0.36 -2.46
CA SER A 337 -2.38 -0.36 -3.30
C SER A 337 -3.03 -0.96 -4.54
N ALA A 338 -4.18 -1.61 -4.40
CA ALA A 338 -4.87 -2.25 -5.51
C ALA A 338 -5.21 -1.29 -6.66
N ALA A 339 -5.51 -0.03 -6.33
CA ALA A 339 -5.79 0.99 -7.32
C ALA A 339 -4.52 1.66 -7.85
N ILE A 340 -3.69 2.24 -6.97
CA ILE A 340 -2.61 3.14 -7.42
C ILE A 340 -1.47 2.42 -8.16
N ARG A 341 -1.24 1.13 -7.90
CA ARG A 341 -0.23 0.35 -8.65
C ARG A 341 -0.50 0.27 -10.16
N ASN A 342 -1.74 0.52 -10.59
CA ASN A 342 -2.12 0.53 -12.01
C ASN A 342 -1.82 1.88 -12.68
N VAL A 343 -1.49 2.91 -11.89
CA VAL A 343 -1.12 4.23 -12.42
C VAL A 343 0.26 4.15 -13.05
N PRO A 344 0.44 4.57 -14.32
CA PRO A 344 1.74 4.49 -14.98
C PRO A 344 2.80 5.28 -14.21
N GLY A 345 3.98 4.70 -14.03
CA GLY A 345 5.13 5.33 -13.40
C GLY A 345 4.97 5.72 -11.92
N ILE A 346 3.93 5.26 -11.22
CA ILE A 346 3.62 5.69 -9.85
C ILE A 346 4.77 5.40 -8.86
N GLN A 347 5.43 4.26 -9.01
CA GLN A 347 6.55 3.91 -8.13
C GLN A 347 7.74 4.86 -8.33
N ALA A 348 8.09 5.16 -9.59
CA ALA A 348 9.15 6.10 -9.90
C ALA A 348 8.79 7.52 -9.43
N TYR A 349 7.53 7.92 -9.55
CA TYR A 349 7.05 9.21 -9.03
C TYR A 349 7.20 9.30 -7.51
N TYR A 350 6.72 8.32 -6.76
CA TYR A 350 6.86 8.32 -5.31
C TYR A 350 8.31 8.15 -4.87
N GLY A 351 9.11 7.36 -5.60
CA GLY A 351 10.54 7.26 -5.37
C GLY A 351 11.23 8.61 -5.50
N GLY A 352 10.92 9.37 -6.55
CA GLY A 352 11.41 10.74 -6.73
C GLY A 352 10.91 11.72 -5.68
N LYS A 353 9.60 11.65 -5.34
CA LYS A 353 8.97 12.50 -4.32
C LYS A 353 9.60 12.31 -2.94
N TYR A 354 9.87 11.06 -2.57
CA TYR A 354 10.42 10.73 -1.24
C TYR A 354 11.94 10.50 -1.25
N GLY A 355 12.61 10.63 -2.40
CA GLY A 355 14.05 10.42 -2.53
C GLY A 355 14.50 8.96 -2.38
N ILE A 356 13.60 8.01 -2.69
CA ILE A 356 13.83 6.59 -2.53
C ILE A 356 14.07 5.94 -3.91
N ASN A 357 15.01 5.00 -3.98
CA ASN A 357 15.21 4.20 -5.18
C ASN A 357 14.13 3.13 -5.27
N THR A 358 13.13 3.34 -6.13
CA THR A 358 12.01 2.41 -6.36
C THR A 358 12.22 1.46 -7.54
N SER A 359 13.40 1.42 -8.14
CA SER A 359 13.71 0.46 -9.19
C SER A 359 13.87 -0.95 -8.60
N VAL A 360 12.75 -1.57 -8.24
CA VAL A 360 12.72 -2.97 -7.80
C VAL A 360 12.85 -3.84 -9.03
N GLN A 361 13.90 -4.63 -9.05
CA GLN A 361 14.04 -5.70 -10.04
C GLN A 361 13.83 -7.02 -9.31
N PRO A 362 13.14 -7.99 -9.93
CA PRO A 362 13.06 -9.33 -9.36
C PRO A 362 14.45 -9.84 -9.04
N THR A 363 14.65 -10.31 -7.81
CA THR A 363 15.93 -10.89 -7.37
C THR A 363 16.03 -12.38 -7.72
N LYS A 364 14.89 -13.00 -7.99
CA LYS A 364 14.79 -14.41 -8.42
C LYS A 364 14.66 -14.50 -9.93
N ASN A 365 15.47 -15.37 -10.54
CA ASN A 365 15.42 -15.70 -11.96
C ASN A 365 15.80 -17.19 -12.11
N PRO A 366 14.94 -18.08 -12.67
CA PRO A 366 13.59 -17.76 -13.17
C PRO A 366 12.54 -17.62 -12.07
N ILE A 367 11.41 -16.95 -12.39
CA ILE A 367 10.16 -17.06 -11.64
C ILE A 367 9.41 -18.29 -12.15
N ILE A 368 8.95 -19.15 -11.26
CA ILE A 368 8.30 -20.41 -11.60
C ILE A 368 6.82 -20.34 -11.31
N ILE A 369 5.98 -20.59 -12.33
CA ILE A 369 4.52 -20.59 -12.22
C ILE A 369 3.98 -22.01 -12.28
N ALA A 370 3.36 -22.48 -11.20
CA ALA A 370 2.63 -23.75 -11.19
C ALA A 370 1.21 -23.56 -11.73
N TYR A 371 0.80 -24.46 -12.60
CA TYR A 371 -0.55 -24.51 -13.16
C TYR A 371 -1.02 -25.94 -13.36
N GLU A 372 -2.33 -26.15 -13.24
CA GLU A 372 -2.93 -27.45 -13.53
C GLU A 372 -3.05 -27.67 -15.03
N VAL A 373 -2.53 -28.79 -15.50
CA VAL A 373 -2.68 -29.20 -16.92
C VAL A 373 -4.15 -29.54 -17.18
N ARG A 374 -4.76 -28.81 -18.11
CA ARG A 374 -6.12 -29.02 -18.58
C ARG A 374 -6.12 -29.33 -20.07
N ASP A 375 -7.06 -30.15 -20.53
CA ASP A 375 -7.21 -30.54 -21.95
C ASP A 375 -7.37 -29.33 -22.91
N THR A 376 -7.71 -28.16 -22.35
CA THR A 376 -7.93 -26.91 -23.10
C THR A 376 -6.65 -26.18 -23.49
N TYR A 377 -5.47 -26.58 -23.01
CA TYR A 377 -4.20 -25.93 -23.33
C TYR A 377 -3.60 -26.31 -24.67
N GLU A 378 -4.28 -27.13 -25.45
CA GLU A 378 -3.89 -27.42 -26.83
C GLU A 378 -4.19 -26.28 -27.81
N ASN A 379 -5.05 -25.32 -27.41
CA ASN A 379 -5.39 -24.14 -28.19
C ASN A 379 -4.53 -22.92 -27.78
N ILE A 380 -4.24 -22.03 -28.73
CA ILE A 380 -3.45 -20.81 -28.50
C ILE A 380 -4.03 -19.97 -27.35
N ASP A 381 -5.36 -19.83 -27.28
CA ASP A 381 -6.04 -19.02 -26.27
C ASP A 381 -6.00 -19.65 -24.86
N GLY A 382 -5.76 -20.95 -24.76
CA GLY A 382 -5.61 -21.67 -23.50
C GLY A 382 -4.16 -22.02 -23.15
N ASN A 383 -3.18 -21.50 -23.91
CA ASN A 383 -1.79 -21.85 -23.70
C ASN A 383 -1.16 -20.98 -22.59
N PRO A 384 -0.77 -21.55 -21.43
CA PRO A 384 -0.14 -20.84 -20.34
C PRO A 384 1.23 -20.25 -20.71
N GLN A 385 1.89 -20.75 -21.76
CA GLN A 385 3.17 -20.19 -22.24
C GLN A 385 3.04 -18.72 -22.66
N ILE A 386 1.91 -18.34 -23.24
CA ILE A 386 1.65 -16.93 -23.62
C ILE A 386 1.71 -16.01 -22.37
N LEU A 387 1.19 -16.48 -21.23
CA LEU A 387 1.29 -15.75 -19.96
C LEU A 387 2.74 -15.66 -19.48
N ALA A 388 3.47 -16.78 -19.51
CA ALA A 388 4.87 -16.82 -19.09
C ALA A 388 5.74 -15.89 -19.94
N ASP A 389 5.60 -15.93 -21.27
CA ASP A 389 6.33 -15.08 -22.21
C ASP A 389 6.03 -13.59 -21.96
N ARG A 390 4.76 -13.26 -21.73
CA ARG A 390 4.35 -11.88 -21.44
C ARG A 390 4.88 -11.38 -20.11
N LEU A 391 4.90 -12.22 -19.09
CA LEU A 391 5.47 -11.87 -17.79
C LEU A 391 6.99 -11.74 -17.88
N SER A 392 7.68 -12.63 -18.57
CA SER A 392 9.13 -12.51 -18.82
C SER A 392 9.48 -11.17 -19.45
N LEU A 393 8.72 -10.76 -20.48
CA LEU A 393 8.93 -9.47 -21.15
C LEU A 393 8.68 -8.28 -20.22
N LYS A 394 7.68 -8.38 -19.33
CA LYS A 394 7.32 -7.30 -18.40
C LYS A 394 8.27 -7.19 -17.22
N LEU A 395 8.75 -8.30 -16.70
CA LEU A 395 9.56 -8.38 -15.49
C LEU A 395 11.07 -8.31 -15.78
N GLY A 396 11.48 -8.56 -17.04
CA GLY A 396 12.90 -8.61 -17.44
C GLY A 396 13.66 -9.79 -16.85
N VAL A 397 12.95 -10.85 -16.45
CA VAL A 397 13.51 -12.13 -15.95
C VAL A 397 12.82 -13.29 -16.66
N ASP A 398 13.47 -14.47 -16.66
CA ASP A 398 12.84 -15.66 -17.21
C ASP A 398 11.65 -16.10 -16.35
N VAL A 399 10.58 -16.53 -17.00
CA VAL A 399 9.40 -17.10 -16.36
C VAL A 399 9.21 -18.51 -16.90
N GLU A 400 9.26 -19.49 -16.02
CA GLU A 400 9.12 -20.90 -16.35
C GLU A 400 7.77 -21.44 -15.84
N LEU A 401 7.24 -22.41 -16.58
CA LEU A 401 6.03 -23.11 -16.21
C LEU A 401 6.33 -24.43 -15.50
N TYR A 402 5.62 -24.70 -14.44
CA TYR A 402 5.66 -25.95 -13.70
C TYR A 402 4.27 -26.61 -13.77
N ASP A 403 4.14 -27.57 -14.65
CA ASP A 403 2.88 -28.29 -14.88
C ASP A 403 2.62 -29.34 -13.82
N VAL A 404 1.41 -29.32 -13.29
CA VAL A 404 0.94 -30.26 -12.26
C VAL A 404 -0.42 -30.84 -12.61
N ALA A 405 -0.77 -31.97 -11.99
CA ALA A 405 -2.00 -32.72 -12.31
C ALA A 405 -3.23 -32.28 -11.49
N SER A 406 -3.05 -31.39 -10.49
CA SER A 406 -4.15 -30.94 -9.63
C SER A 406 -3.79 -29.69 -8.86
N GLU A 407 -4.79 -28.95 -8.39
CA GLU A 407 -4.60 -27.78 -7.52
C GLU A 407 -3.93 -28.14 -6.18
N GLY A 408 -4.17 -29.34 -5.64
CA GLY A 408 -3.44 -29.84 -4.49
C GLY A 408 -1.94 -29.94 -4.74
N ALA A 409 -1.52 -30.33 -5.95
CA ALA A 409 -0.14 -30.36 -6.35
C ALA A 409 0.46 -28.94 -6.55
N ILE A 410 -0.36 -27.95 -6.91
CA ILE A 410 0.05 -26.53 -6.91
C ILE A 410 0.40 -26.07 -5.49
N ILE A 411 -0.45 -26.39 -4.49
CA ILE A 411 -0.20 -26.08 -3.08
C ILE A 411 1.13 -26.68 -2.64
N GLU A 412 1.37 -27.95 -2.95
CA GLU A 412 2.64 -28.63 -2.60
C GLU A 412 3.84 -28.00 -3.33
N ALA A 413 3.70 -27.63 -4.60
CA ALA A 413 4.75 -26.96 -5.35
C ALA A 413 5.16 -25.63 -4.71
N LEU A 414 4.18 -24.81 -4.31
CA LEU A 414 4.42 -23.54 -3.61
C LEU A 414 5.05 -23.78 -2.22
N ARG A 415 4.49 -24.72 -1.45
CA ARG A 415 4.96 -25.05 -0.10
C ARG A 415 6.41 -25.49 -0.07
N PHE A 416 6.85 -26.30 -1.03
CA PHE A 416 8.19 -26.82 -1.10
C PHE A 416 9.14 -25.97 -1.96
N GLY A 417 8.69 -24.80 -2.45
CA GLY A 417 9.53 -23.88 -3.23
C GLY A 417 9.86 -24.37 -4.64
N HIS A 418 9.08 -25.32 -5.18
CA HIS A 418 9.18 -25.76 -6.57
C HIS A 418 8.52 -24.75 -7.53
N ALA A 419 7.61 -23.92 -7.01
CA ALA A 419 7.02 -22.80 -7.74
C ALA A 419 6.93 -21.56 -6.82
N ASP A 420 6.82 -20.40 -7.45
CA ASP A 420 6.69 -19.11 -6.78
C ASP A 420 5.24 -18.61 -6.80
N ILE A 421 4.54 -18.90 -7.88
CA ILE A 421 3.16 -18.49 -8.12
C ILE A 421 2.35 -19.73 -8.54
N GLY A 422 1.11 -19.82 -8.06
CA GLY A 422 0.19 -20.89 -8.46
C GLY A 422 -1.20 -20.33 -8.77
N PHE A 423 -1.79 -20.78 -9.88
CA PHE A 423 -3.17 -20.46 -10.23
C PHE A 423 -4.10 -21.57 -9.70
N MET A 424 -5.04 -21.21 -8.83
CA MET A 424 -5.94 -22.17 -8.21
C MET A 424 -7.30 -21.53 -7.92
N ASP A 425 -8.32 -22.36 -7.66
CA ASP A 425 -9.62 -21.87 -7.26
C ASP A 425 -9.65 -21.40 -5.79
N GLY A 426 -10.73 -20.73 -5.39
CA GLY A 426 -10.87 -20.18 -4.04
C GLY A 426 -10.85 -21.25 -2.94
N GLY A 427 -11.26 -22.49 -3.22
CA GLY A 427 -11.22 -23.58 -2.27
C GLY A 427 -9.80 -24.06 -1.99
N ALA A 428 -9.03 -24.29 -3.05
CA ALA A 428 -7.63 -24.66 -2.94
C ALA A 428 -6.79 -23.52 -2.33
N ALA A 429 -7.04 -22.26 -2.75
CA ALA A 429 -6.38 -21.10 -2.19
C ALA A 429 -6.64 -20.96 -0.68
N TRP A 430 -7.88 -21.21 -0.22
CA TRP A 430 -8.21 -21.21 1.20
C TRP A 430 -7.44 -22.27 1.99
N VAL A 431 -7.31 -23.49 1.46
CA VAL A 431 -6.51 -24.56 2.09
C VAL A 431 -5.03 -24.16 2.14
N GLY A 432 -4.48 -23.64 1.04
CA GLY A 432 -3.10 -23.17 0.96
C GLY A 432 -2.81 -22.09 2.01
N TRP A 433 -3.69 -21.11 2.12
CA TRP A 433 -3.57 -20.06 3.13
C TRP A 433 -3.70 -20.62 4.57
N LYS A 434 -4.77 -21.36 4.84
CA LYS A 434 -5.11 -21.78 6.21
C LYS A 434 -4.15 -22.79 6.80
N GLU A 435 -3.71 -23.77 5.99
CA GLU A 435 -2.91 -24.90 6.46
C GLU A 435 -1.40 -24.70 6.26
N TYR A 436 -1.02 -23.87 5.29
CA TYR A 436 0.40 -23.77 4.87
C TYR A 436 0.92 -22.34 4.80
N GLY A 437 0.12 -21.33 5.17
CA GLY A 437 0.56 -19.93 5.22
C GLY A 437 0.81 -19.30 3.85
N LEU A 438 0.24 -19.85 2.78
CA LEU A 438 0.34 -19.24 1.45
C LEU A 438 -0.48 -17.95 1.39
N SER A 439 -0.03 -16.99 0.60
CA SER A 439 -0.69 -15.68 0.45
C SER A 439 -1.32 -15.52 -0.93
N ALA A 440 -2.48 -14.85 -0.99
CA ALA A 440 -3.07 -14.45 -2.25
C ALA A 440 -2.33 -13.24 -2.82
N LEU A 441 -1.72 -13.41 -4.00
CA LEU A 441 -1.01 -12.34 -4.70
C LEU A 441 -1.99 -11.47 -5.51
N ALA A 442 -2.95 -12.09 -6.17
CA ALA A 442 -3.98 -11.45 -6.99
C ALA A 442 -5.19 -12.38 -7.13
N ALA A 443 -6.32 -11.84 -7.57
CA ALA A 443 -7.51 -12.63 -7.91
C ALA A 443 -8.10 -12.15 -9.24
N ASP A 444 -8.77 -13.07 -9.95
CA ASP A 444 -9.53 -12.71 -11.14
C ASP A 444 -10.73 -11.80 -10.77
N LEU A 445 -11.07 -10.90 -11.68
CA LEU A 445 -12.24 -10.05 -11.55
C LEU A 445 -13.41 -10.65 -12.35
N LYS A 446 -14.58 -10.66 -11.73
CA LYS A 446 -15.85 -10.95 -12.43
C LYS A 446 -16.33 -9.70 -13.17
N PRO A 447 -17.26 -9.84 -14.15
CA PRO A 447 -17.73 -8.70 -14.94
C PRO A 447 -18.26 -7.52 -14.12
N ALA A 448 -18.72 -7.73 -12.89
CA ALA A 448 -19.14 -6.68 -11.97
C ALA A 448 -18.00 -6.09 -11.12
N GLY A 449 -16.73 -6.31 -11.48
CA GLY A 449 -15.57 -5.83 -10.74
C GLY A 449 -15.35 -6.49 -9.37
N ARG A 450 -16.04 -7.62 -9.09
CA ARG A 450 -15.90 -8.37 -7.84
C ARG A 450 -14.86 -9.48 -7.98
N SER A 451 -14.01 -9.67 -6.97
CA SER A 451 -13.10 -10.82 -6.86
C SER A 451 -13.70 -12.00 -6.08
N TRP A 452 -15.01 -12.01 -5.87
CA TRP A 452 -15.76 -13.03 -5.11
C TRP A 452 -17.14 -13.29 -5.72
N TYR A 453 -17.77 -14.45 -5.40
CA TYR A 453 -19.11 -14.87 -5.84
C TYR A 453 -20.18 -14.42 -4.86
#